data_7537331d44c41d4f304a565608fee8d7
#
_entry.id   7537331d44c41d4f304a565608fee8d7
#
_cell.length_a   1.000
_cell.length_b   1.000
_cell.length_c   1.000
_cell.angle_alpha   90.00
_cell.angle_beta   90.00
_cell.angle_gamma   90.00
#
_symmetry.space_group_name_H-M   'P 1'
#
loop_
_entity.id
_entity.type
_entity.pdbx_description
1 polymer ?
#
loop_
_entity_poly.entity_id
_entity_poly.type
_entity_poly.pdbx_seq_one_letter_code
_entity_poly.pdbx_strand_id
1 'polypeptide(L)'
;MANILVVDDELGIRDLLFEILNDEGHAVEVAENAAQARMARHAARPDLVLLDIWMPDTDGVSLLKEWAGAGLLNMPVIMMSGHATIDTAVEATKIGAMAFLEKPITLQKLLQARVFGHSGVSKDRLRASQDEAKDEPTA
;
A
#
# COMPACT_ATOMS: atom_id res chain seq x y z
N MET A 1 -3.13 15.70 -3.46
CA MET A 1 -3.09 14.60 -4.45
C MET A 1 -1.76 13.88 -4.36
N ALA A 2 -1.80 12.58 -4.27
CA ALA A 2 -0.60 11.76 -4.17
C ALA A 2 -0.43 10.91 -5.42
N ASN A 3 0.80 10.54 -5.73
CA ASN A 3 1.12 9.57 -6.76
C ASN A 3 1.29 8.21 -6.07
N ILE A 4 0.43 7.27 -6.38
CA ILE A 4 0.37 5.97 -5.70
C ILE A 4 0.67 4.87 -6.71
N LEU A 5 1.62 3.99 -6.35
CA LEU A 5 1.93 2.80 -7.12
C LEU A 5 1.25 1.60 -6.47
N VAL A 6 0.42 0.91 -7.22
CA VAL A 6 -0.27 -0.30 -6.78
C VAL A 6 0.36 -1.50 -7.49
N VAL A 7 0.94 -2.41 -6.70
CA VAL A 7 1.62 -3.61 -7.22
C VAL A 7 0.86 -4.84 -6.74
N ASP A 8 0.19 -5.52 -7.67
CA ASP A 8 -0.57 -6.73 -7.38
C ASP A 8 -0.74 -7.51 -8.69
N ASP A 9 -0.59 -8.83 -8.65
CA ASP A 9 -0.74 -9.67 -9.82
C ASP A 9 -2.21 -9.94 -10.19
N GLU A 10 -3.14 -9.63 -9.31
CA GLU A 10 -4.57 -9.83 -9.54
C GLU A 10 -5.19 -8.59 -10.16
N LEU A 11 -5.73 -8.73 -11.37
CA LEU A 11 -6.38 -7.63 -12.09
C LEU A 11 -7.52 -7.02 -11.29
N GLY A 12 -8.34 -7.84 -10.65
CA GLY A 12 -9.47 -7.35 -9.86
C GLY A 12 -9.06 -6.45 -8.71
N ILE A 13 -7.93 -6.77 -8.06
CA ILE A 13 -7.39 -5.95 -6.98
C ILE A 13 -6.84 -4.63 -7.53
N ARG A 14 -6.09 -4.69 -8.64
CA ARG A 14 -5.57 -3.47 -9.27
C ARG A 14 -6.69 -2.54 -9.67
N ASP A 15 -7.73 -3.07 -10.30
CA ASP A 15 -8.87 -2.27 -10.75
C ASP A 15 -9.62 -1.65 -9.57
N LEU A 16 -9.84 -2.44 -8.52
CA LEU A 16 -10.53 -1.96 -7.33
C LEU A 16 -9.76 -0.82 -6.65
N LEU A 17 -8.46 -1.02 -6.44
CA LEU A 17 -7.62 0.00 -5.80
C LEU A 17 -7.46 1.24 -6.68
N PHE A 18 -7.34 1.04 -7.99
CA PHE A 18 -7.30 2.17 -8.92
C PHE A 18 -8.56 3.02 -8.77
N GLU A 19 -9.73 2.39 -8.78
CA GLU A 19 -11.00 3.07 -8.67
C GLU A 19 -11.14 3.83 -7.35
N ILE A 20 -10.88 3.15 -6.24
CA ILE A 20 -10.98 3.75 -4.90
C ILE A 20 -10.06 4.97 -4.78
N LEU A 21 -8.80 4.81 -5.16
CA LEU A 21 -7.80 5.86 -4.98
C LEU A 21 -7.98 7.00 -5.97
N ASN A 22 -8.38 6.68 -7.19
CA ASN A 22 -8.67 7.70 -8.20
C ASN A 22 -9.86 8.56 -7.77
N ASP A 23 -10.90 7.95 -7.18
CA ASP A 23 -12.05 8.66 -6.65
C ASP A 23 -11.67 9.61 -5.52
N GLU A 24 -10.61 9.29 -4.78
CA GLU A 24 -10.08 10.15 -3.72
C GLU A 24 -9.16 11.25 -4.25
N GLY A 25 -8.97 11.34 -5.55
CA GLY A 25 -8.20 12.41 -6.17
C GLY A 25 -6.71 12.11 -6.33
N HIS A 26 -6.31 10.84 -6.18
CA HIS A 26 -4.89 10.47 -6.35
C HIS A 26 -4.60 10.03 -7.78
N ALA A 27 -3.37 10.22 -8.21
CA ALA A 27 -2.87 9.66 -9.45
C ALA A 27 -2.35 8.24 -9.16
N VAL A 28 -2.85 7.25 -9.89
CA VAL A 28 -2.55 5.85 -9.61
C VAL A 28 -1.85 5.22 -10.81
N GLU A 29 -0.72 4.58 -10.55
CA GLU A 29 -0.03 3.73 -11.51
C GLU A 29 -0.13 2.30 -10.99
N VAL A 30 -0.35 1.34 -11.88
CA VAL A 30 -0.47 -0.06 -11.52
C VAL A 30 0.67 -0.88 -12.11
N ALA A 31 1.12 -1.89 -11.37
CA ALA A 31 2.12 -2.86 -11.81
C ALA A 31 1.60 -4.26 -11.48
N GLU A 32 1.74 -5.18 -12.40
CA GLU A 32 1.22 -6.54 -12.21
C GLU A 32 2.26 -7.53 -11.70
N ASN A 33 3.52 -7.10 -11.62
CA ASN A 33 4.61 -7.95 -11.12
C ASN A 33 5.77 -7.07 -10.62
N ALA A 34 6.79 -7.71 -10.05
CA ALA A 34 7.93 -7.00 -9.52
C ALA A 34 8.76 -6.30 -10.60
N ALA A 35 8.86 -6.88 -11.79
CA ALA A 35 9.60 -6.26 -12.90
C ALA A 35 8.98 -4.91 -13.29
N GLN A 36 7.67 -4.86 -13.41
CA GLN A 36 6.97 -3.61 -13.70
C GLN A 36 7.09 -2.62 -12.53
N ALA A 37 7.03 -3.11 -11.30
CA ALA A 37 7.19 -2.27 -10.11
C ALA A 37 8.59 -1.64 -10.06
N ARG A 38 9.63 -2.39 -10.42
CA ARG A 38 10.99 -1.86 -10.50
C ARG A 38 11.10 -0.75 -11.53
N MET A 39 10.51 -0.95 -12.69
CA MET A 39 10.51 0.05 -13.76
C MET A 39 9.80 1.33 -13.31
N ALA A 40 8.65 1.19 -12.69
CA ALA A 40 7.87 2.32 -12.19
C ALA A 40 8.66 3.10 -11.13
N ARG A 41 9.31 2.39 -10.20
CA ARG A 41 10.10 3.03 -9.14
C ARG A 41 11.32 3.77 -9.70
N HIS A 42 11.98 3.22 -10.71
CA HIS A 42 13.12 3.87 -11.35
C HIS A 42 12.71 5.11 -12.15
N ALA A 43 11.50 5.10 -12.74
CA ALA A 43 11.01 6.22 -13.52
C ALA A 43 10.65 7.41 -12.63
N ALA A 44 10.08 7.15 -11.45
CA ALA A 44 9.70 8.22 -10.52
C ALA A 44 9.51 7.64 -9.12
N ARG A 45 9.77 8.47 -8.10
CA ARG A 45 9.50 8.10 -6.71
C ARG A 45 8.01 8.31 -6.45
N PRO A 46 7.24 7.27 -6.13
CA PRO A 46 5.85 7.44 -5.73
C PRO A 46 5.74 8.01 -4.31
N ASP A 47 4.60 8.61 -4.01
CA ASP A 47 4.32 9.08 -2.66
C ASP A 47 3.90 7.96 -1.72
N LEU A 48 3.40 6.87 -2.29
CA LEU A 48 2.95 5.70 -1.56
C LEU A 48 3.01 4.49 -2.48
N VAL A 49 3.39 3.34 -1.93
CA VAL A 49 3.33 2.05 -2.65
C VAL A 49 2.43 1.10 -1.89
N LEU A 50 1.48 0.49 -2.59
CA LEU A 50 0.71 -0.64 -2.08
C LEU A 50 1.29 -1.89 -2.75
N LEU A 51 1.88 -2.78 -1.97
CA LEU A 51 2.71 -3.88 -2.48
C LEU A 51 2.19 -5.23 -2.00
N ASP A 52 1.73 -6.04 -2.95
CA ASP A 52 1.31 -7.41 -2.67
C ASP A 52 2.53 -8.28 -2.32
N ILE A 53 2.34 -9.23 -1.41
CA ILE A 53 3.40 -10.15 -1.02
C ILE A 53 3.60 -11.24 -2.08
N TRP A 54 2.52 -11.86 -2.54
CA TRP A 54 2.62 -13.01 -3.44
C TRP A 54 2.49 -12.60 -4.90
N MET A 55 3.61 -12.65 -5.61
CA MET A 55 3.69 -12.33 -7.04
C MET A 55 4.50 -13.42 -7.76
N PRO A 56 4.27 -13.63 -9.06
CA PRO A 56 4.87 -14.77 -9.76
C PRO A 56 6.39 -14.70 -9.97
N ASP A 57 6.94 -13.50 -10.11
CA ASP A 57 8.38 -13.35 -10.42
C ASP A 57 9.24 -13.14 -9.17
N THR A 58 8.88 -12.18 -8.33
CA THR A 58 9.59 -11.89 -7.08
C THR A 58 8.54 -11.53 -6.03
N ASP A 59 8.59 -12.14 -4.85
CA ASP A 59 7.63 -11.79 -3.82
C ASP A 59 7.84 -10.36 -3.30
N GLY A 60 6.79 -9.79 -2.71
CA GLY A 60 6.81 -8.40 -2.28
C GLY A 60 7.82 -8.11 -1.18
N VAL A 61 8.05 -9.06 -0.26
CA VAL A 61 9.04 -8.86 0.81
C VAL A 61 10.45 -8.80 0.24
N SER A 62 10.75 -9.66 -0.74
CA SER A 62 12.04 -9.65 -1.42
C SER A 62 12.27 -8.36 -2.20
N LEU A 63 11.22 -7.84 -2.85
CA LEU A 63 11.29 -6.56 -3.55
C LEU A 63 11.51 -5.40 -2.57
N LEU A 64 10.84 -5.45 -1.43
CA LEU A 64 11.03 -4.46 -0.37
C LEU A 64 12.47 -4.44 0.13
N LYS A 65 13.07 -5.63 0.36
CA LYS A 65 14.47 -5.77 0.74
C LYS A 65 15.40 -5.19 -0.33
N GLU A 66 15.11 -5.49 -1.59
CA GLU A 66 15.88 -4.98 -2.72
C GLU A 66 15.90 -3.45 -2.74
N TRP A 67 14.74 -2.84 -2.56
CA TRP A 67 14.63 -1.37 -2.52
C TRP A 67 15.36 -0.80 -1.30
N ALA A 68 15.23 -1.44 -0.15
CA ALA A 68 15.95 -1.00 1.05
C ALA A 68 17.46 -1.03 0.84
N GLY A 69 17.97 -2.12 0.27
CA GLY A 69 19.41 -2.29 0.01
C GLY A 69 19.95 -1.35 -1.06
N ALA A 70 19.13 -0.93 -1.99
CA ALA A 70 19.52 -0.03 -3.08
C ALA A 70 19.32 1.46 -2.74
N GLY A 71 18.83 1.78 -1.54
CA GLY A 71 18.54 3.16 -1.16
C GLY A 71 17.29 3.73 -1.82
N LEU A 72 16.41 2.86 -2.31
CA LEU A 72 15.19 3.26 -3.02
C LEU A 72 13.95 3.22 -2.12
N LEU A 73 14.06 2.71 -0.89
CA LEU A 73 12.95 2.65 0.05
C LEU A 73 12.88 3.93 0.87
N ASN A 74 12.53 5.01 0.22
CA ASN A 74 12.42 6.34 0.83
C ASN A 74 11.02 6.93 0.71
N MET A 75 10.02 6.06 0.54
CA MET A 75 8.61 6.39 0.49
C MET A 75 7.85 5.38 1.35
N PRO A 76 6.64 5.74 1.82
CA PRO A 76 5.81 4.78 2.56
C PRO A 76 5.43 3.59 1.69
N VAL A 77 5.54 2.39 2.23
CA VAL A 77 5.10 1.14 1.59
C VAL A 77 4.14 0.43 2.52
N ILE A 78 2.96 0.13 2.02
CA ILE A 78 1.97 -0.69 2.71
C ILE A 78 1.96 -2.06 2.03
N MET A 79 2.23 -3.11 2.80
CA MET A 79 2.15 -4.48 2.29
C MET A 79 0.71 -4.95 2.31
N MET A 80 0.36 -5.79 1.34
CA MET A 80 -0.99 -6.38 1.25
C MET A 80 -0.89 -7.88 1.08
N SER A 81 -1.74 -8.63 1.75
CA SER A 81 -1.81 -10.08 1.52
C SER A 81 -3.14 -10.67 1.99
N GLY A 82 -3.60 -11.72 1.28
CA GLY A 82 -4.72 -12.55 1.73
C GLY A 82 -4.32 -13.70 2.64
N HIS A 83 -3.03 -14.04 2.65
CA HIS A 83 -2.53 -15.25 3.34
C HIS A 83 -1.19 -15.05 4.03
N ALA A 84 -0.96 -13.88 4.59
CA ALA A 84 0.31 -13.64 5.28
C ALA A 84 0.28 -14.19 6.70
N THR A 85 1.45 -14.64 7.15
CA THR A 85 1.65 -15.01 8.54
C THR A 85 2.09 -13.79 9.35
N ILE A 86 2.00 -13.90 10.67
CA ILE A 86 2.51 -12.87 11.57
C ILE A 86 4.00 -12.67 11.34
N ASP A 87 4.75 -13.74 11.11
CA ASP A 87 6.20 -13.67 10.86
C ASP A 87 6.52 -12.83 9.62
N THR A 88 5.76 -12.99 8.55
CA THR A 88 5.93 -12.21 7.33
C THR A 88 5.65 -10.73 7.57
N ALA A 89 4.60 -10.41 8.31
CA ALA A 89 4.27 -9.04 8.66
C ALA A 89 5.37 -8.40 9.51
N VAL A 90 5.90 -9.13 10.48
CA VAL A 90 7.00 -8.65 11.34
C VAL A 90 8.25 -8.41 10.50
N GLU A 91 8.59 -9.33 9.60
CA GLU A 91 9.74 -9.19 8.72
C GLU A 91 9.63 -7.94 7.85
N ALA A 92 8.48 -7.75 7.20
CA ALA A 92 8.24 -6.59 6.35
C ALA A 92 8.38 -5.27 7.13
N THR A 93 7.84 -5.23 8.34
CA THR A 93 7.93 -4.04 9.20
C THR A 93 9.38 -3.75 9.58
N LYS A 94 10.18 -4.78 9.88
CA LYS A 94 11.59 -4.63 10.21
C LYS A 94 12.41 -4.10 9.05
N ILE A 95 12.06 -4.48 7.83
CA ILE A 95 12.73 -3.98 6.62
C ILE A 95 12.39 -2.51 6.39
N GLY A 96 11.18 -2.11 6.70
CA GLY A 96 10.77 -0.72 6.55
C GLY A 96 9.37 -0.48 6.02
N ALA A 97 8.53 -1.52 5.94
CA ALA A 97 7.13 -1.32 5.57
C ALA A 97 6.43 -0.49 6.65
N MET A 98 5.63 0.46 6.23
CA MET A 98 4.90 1.35 7.12
C MET A 98 3.73 0.65 7.79
N ALA A 99 3.06 -0.22 7.04
CA ALA A 99 1.87 -0.93 7.51
C ALA A 99 1.71 -2.22 6.74
N PHE A 100 0.85 -3.07 7.26
CA PHE A 100 0.50 -4.34 6.65
C PHE A 100 -1.03 -4.45 6.67
N LEU A 101 -1.63 -4.66 5.51
CA LEU A 101 -3.08 -4.79 5.40
C LEU A 101 -3.45 -6.17 4.88
N GLU A 102 -4.43 -6.78 5.52
CA GLU A 102 -5.00 -8.05 5.08
C GLU A 102 -6.09 -7.78 4.04
N LYS A 103 -6.09 -8.56 2.98
CA LYS A 103 -7.15 -8.50 1.97
C LYS A 103 -8.44 -9.05 2.54
N PRO A 104 -9.60 -8.52 2.19
CA PRO A 104 -9.85 -7.49 1.18
C PRO A 104 -9.46 -6.09 1.64
N ILE A 105 -8.87 -5.31 0.71
CA ILE A 105 -8.47 -3.94 0.99
C ILE A 105 -9.68 -3.02 0.76
N THR A 106 -9.92 -2.12 1.69
CA THR A 106 -11.01 -1.15 1.62
C THR A 106 -10.45 0.25 1.80
N LEU A 107 -11.20 1.26 1.38
CA LEU A 107 -10.82 2.65 1.63
C LEU A 107 -10.63 2.90 3.13
N GLN A 108 -11.51 2.35 3.96
CA GLN A 108 -11.42 2.52 5.41
C GLN A 108 -10.11 1.97 5.97
N LYS A 109 -9.68 0.78 5.54
CA LYS A 109 -8.39 0.22 5.95
C LYS A 109 -7.23 1.10 5.54
N LEU A 110 -7.28 1.64 4.33
CA LEU A 110 -6.23 2.53 3.82
C LEU A 110 -6.16 3.83 4.64
N LEU A 111 -7.30 4.41 4.95
CA LEU A 111 -7.36 5.62 5.77
C LEU A 111 -6.86 5.37 7.18
N GLN A 112 -7.18 4.21 7.76
CA GLN A 112 -6.71 3.84 9.10
C GLN A 112 -5.20 3.64 9.16
N ALA A 113 -4.56 3.33 8.06
CA ALA A 113 -3.11 3.23 7.99
C ALA A 113 -2.42 4.60 8.13
N ARG A 114 -3.17 5.69 8.13
CA ARG A 114 -2.72 7.08 8.37
C ARG A 114 -1.72 7.62 7.36
N VAL A 115 -1.57 6.96 6.23
CA VAL A 115 -0.61 7.37 5.21
C VAL A 115 -1.01 8.69 4.59
N PHE A 116 -2.31 8.89 4.42
CA PHE A 116 -2.86 10.04 3.71
C PHE A 116 -2.79 11.34 4.51
N GLY A 117 -2.54 11.27 5.81
CA GLY A 117 -2.32 12.47 6.63
C GLY A 117 -1.13 13.29 6.17
N HIS A 118 -0.18 12.66 5.47
CA HIS A 118 1.01 13.29 4.92
C HIS A 118 0.90 13.61 3.43
N SER A 119 -0.15 13.14 2.76
CA SER A 119 -0.29 13.19 1.30
C SER A 119 -1.40 14.13 0.84
N GLY A 120 -1.98 14.92 1.70
CA GLY A 120 -2.97 15.90 1.32
C GLY A 120 -4.43 15.45 1.39
N VAL A 121 -4.71 14.27 1.91
CA VAL A 121 -6.09 13.91 2.27
C VAL A 121 -6.47 14.76 3.48
N SER A 122 -7.67 15.34 3.46
CA SER A 122 -8.07 16.27 4.52
C SER A 122 -8.05 15.59 5.88
N LYS A 123 -7.56 16.31 6.88
CA LYS A 123 -7.54 15.82 8.26
C LYS A 123 -8.95 15.54 8.77
N ASP A 124 -9.92 16.29 8.30
CA ASP A 124 -11.31 16.11 8.68
C ASP A 124 -11.84 14.75 8.23
N ARG A 125 -11.45 14.32 7.05
CA ARG A 125 -11.84 13.02 6.52
C ARG A 125 -11.22 11.87 7.32
N LEU A 126 -9.95 11.99 7.65
CA LEU A 126 -9.28 11.00 8.50
C LEU A 126 -9.91 10.95 9.89
N ARG A 127 -10.23 12.11 10.45
CA ARG A 127 -10.87 12.22 11.75
C ARG A 127 -12.26 11.58 11.73
N ALA A 128 -13.05 11.84 10.71
CA ALA A 128 -14.37 11.23 10.56
C ALA A 128 -14.27 9.70 10.48
N SER A 129 -13.32 9.19 9.73
CA SER A 129 -13.07 7.75 9.63
C SER A 129 -12.68 7.14 10.98
N GLN A 130 -11.84 7.83 11.75
CA GLN A 130 -11.44 7.37 13.07
C GLN A 130 -12.58 7.42 14.08
N ASP A 131 -13.43 8.44 14.01
CA ASP A 131 -14.58 8.57 14.88
C ASP A 131 -15.60 7.48 14.59
N GLU A 132 -15.83 7.16 13.33
CA GLU A 132 -16.68 6.03 12.95
C GLU A 132 -16.16 4.71 13.50
N ALA A 133 -14.84 4.50 13.43
CA ALA A 133 -14.23 3.29 13.96
C ALA A 133 -14.36 3.19 15.49
N LYS A 134 -14.34 4.33 16.20
CA LYS A 134 -14.52 4.37 17.64
C LYS A 134 -15.96 4.12 18.06
N ASP A 135 -16.90 4.52 17.23
CA ASP A 135 -18.33 4.36 17.51
C ASP A 135 -18.81 2.94 17.23
N GLU A 136 -18.05 2.16 16.49
CA GLU A 136 -18.38 0.76 16.31
C GLU A 136 -18.23 0.02 17.64
N PRO A 137 -19.25 -0.77 18.04
CA PRO A 137 -19.11 -1.56 19.24
C PRO A 137 -17.99 -2.57 19.04
N THR A 138 -16.90 -2.34 19.69
CA THR A 138 -15.85 -3.35 19.81
C THR A 138 -16.40 -4.43 20.72
N ALA A 139 -16.99 -5.37 20.10
CA ALA A 139 -17.39 -6.53 20.84
C ALA A 139 -16.17 -7.24 21.37
#